data_88521b80370a2a214fd30125de167a40
#
_entry.id   88521b80370a2a214fd30125de167a40
#
_cell.length_a   1.000
_cell.length_b   1.000
_cell.length_c   1.000
_cell.angle_alpha   90.00
_cell.angle_beta   90.00
_cell.angle_gamma   90.00
#
_symmetry.space_group_name_H-M   'P 1'
#
loop_
_entity.id
_entity.type
_entity.pdbx_description
1 polymer ?
#
loop_
_entity_poly.entity_id
_entity_poly.type
_entity_poly.pdbx_seq_one_letter_code
_entity_poly.pdbx_strand_id
1 'polypeptide(L)'
;MEPVDWTEKAALDGLRKLLDQPEATWTSTLQRDSVMTVLNTQQDVLAILTTSSGKSMLSLIPALLEHHLVTVLILPLKSLITDYKRKLDKMHLPYLHYTGQHVPRGNCTPNLVLVSVDLAREQHWKQWIAEVNVIKRVRRFCFDEGHYPLTDANFRESVRDIYMIRSLPCQLVVYSGTIAPKCEPTLKEMFMFHPNVKIIRSPSTNRPEFQLIKGDLQSTSSILEVVHHLWTEHARTFTANERALIFVPFIELGRHLSTMLHCEFYNSRDADDIKESVYTRWREGTHKVMVSTSAFSCGNDYAHIPLIIHAGTPREMIGYIQEISRGGRDKKHTFCYLLPISKWSSASSTELDDLLGVKEMAEICFGSNSHCLRYAITKYNDGQGVYCGENPNDLRCSSCLPTAGFLPSAPVPSLKRKTMTSDLAPIKSNKIIKLDPLPEAPMSDSMKETWARIKAAERAISAEEDAVFSNVQNNLNMLLGECAACFWMEQHTSSVYQEERHEFKKCRFHQSASGADYIRFKSRIHYDTRIHRKICFICHVPNFGDKLHTTFGGPSSCQYLDIILPTLYCGYVNKKEALEKEFGLKWWGIEQYAHWLGGKLVKPKERSNLISAYLVICNKLM
;
A
#
# COMPACT_ATOMS: atom_id res chain seq x y z
N MET A 1 25.72 -7.37 26.48
CA MET A 1 26.07 -5.95 26.35
C MET A 1 24.95 -5.14 27.01
N GLU A 2 25.29 -4.29 27.94
CA GLU A 2 24.36 -3.30 28.47
C GLU A 2 23.79 -2.47 27.32
N PRO A 3 22.54 -1.99 27.42
CA PRO A 3 21.98 -1.12 26.42
C PRO A 3 22.86 0.11 26.30
N VAL A 4 23.43 0.35 25.13
CA VAL A 4 24.18 1.58 24.85
C VAL A 4 23.18 2.72 24.89
N ASP A 5 23.36 3.62 25.83
CA ASP A 5 22.54 4.85 25.89
C ASP A 5 23.15 5.86 24.90
N TRP A 6 22.50 5.98 23.73
CA TRP A 6 22.96 6.84 22.66
C TRP A 6 22.78 8.32 23.05
N THR A 7 23.85 9.09 22.94
CA THR A 7 23.80 10.54 23.19
C THR A 7 23.22 11.27 21.97
N GLU A 8 22.58 12.42 22.22
CA GLU A 8 22.11 13.31 21.14
C GLU A 8 23.24 13.69 20.18
N LYS A 9 24.44 13.93 20.70
CA LYS A 9 25.63 14.24 19.89
C LYS A 9 25.94 13.13 18.90
N ALA A 10 25.98 11.88 19.33
CA ALA A 10 26.26 10.74 18.45
C ALA A 10 25.16 10.60 17.37
N ALA A 11 23.89 10.79 17.71
CA ALA A 11 22.80 10.75 16.77
C ALA A 11 22.84 11.91 15.74
N LEU A 12 23.22 13.12 16.20
CA LEU A 12 23.41 14.28 15.32
C LEU A 12 24.60 14.10 14.38
N ASP A 13 25.71 13.57 14.87
CA ASP A 13 26.88 13.25 14.03
C ASP A 13 26.53 12.17 13.00
N GLY A 14 25.70 11.19 13.36
CA GLY A 14 25.11 10.23 12.44
C GLY A 14 24.26 10.89 11.35
N LEU A 15 23.40 11.86 11.71
CA LEU A 15 22.61 12.64 10.75
C LEU A 15 23.51 13.39 9.76
N ARG A 16 24.53 14.10 10.27
CA ARG A 16 25.50 14.84 9.47
C ARG A 16 26.23 13.95 8.47
N LYS A 17 26.66 12.77 8.93
CA LYS A 17 27.32 11.78 8.09
C LYS A 17 26.41 11.25 6.98
N LEU A 18 25.13 10.94 7.28
CA LEU A 18 24.16 10.48 6.29
C LEU A 18 23.85 11.53 5.23
N LEU A 19 23.82 12.81 5.62
CA LEU A 19 23.52 13.90 4.71
C LEU A 19 24.73 14.43 3.96
N ASP A 20 25.92 14.01 4.34
CA ASP A 20 27.21 14.59 3.89
C ASP A 20 27.24 16.12 4.09
N GLN A 21 26.76 16.56 5.26
CA GLN A 21 26.64 17.97 5.62
C GLN A 21 27.08 18.19 7.08
N PRO A 22 28.32 18.63 7.33
CA PRO A 22 28.85 18.82 8.70
C PRO A 22 28.04 19.79 9.56
N GLU A 23 27.40 20.77 8.94
CA GLU A 23 26.60 21.80 9.63
C GLU A 23 25.11 21.43 9.71
N ALA A 24 24.72 20.23 9.29
CA ALA A 24 23.32 19.81 9.39
C ALA A 24 22.84 19.79 10.85
N THR A 25 21.63 20.23 11.08
CA THR A 25 20.94 20.23 12.36
C THR A 25 19.61 19.49 12.23
N TRP A 26 19.00 19.16 13.36
CA TRP A 26 17.67 18.60 13.40
C TRP A 26 16.67 19.54 12.71
N THR A 27 15.79 18.98 11.90
CA THR A 27 14.71 19.76 11.25
C THR A 27 13.70 20.27 12.25
N SER A 28 13.58 19.60 13.39
CA SER A 28 12.71 19.96 14.52
C SER A 28 13.14 19.22 15.80
N THR A 29 12.74 19.73 16.96
CA THR A 29 12.90 19.00 18.23
C THR A 29 12.21 17.65 18.21
N LEU A 30 11.07 17.53 17.51
CA LEU A 30 10.34 16.27 17.39
C LEU A 30 11.09 15.23 16.56
N GLN A 31 11.81 15.62 15.51
CA GLN A 31 12.67 14.69 14.77
C GLN A 31 13.74 14.13 15.70
N ARG A 32 14.43 15.03 16.44
CA ARG A 32 15.43 14.65 17.46
C ARG A 32 14.84 13.66 18.47
N ASP A 33 13.74 14.03 19.11
CA ASP A 33 13.13 13.25 20.18
C ASP A 33 12.64 11.89 19.67
N SER A 34 12.13 11.85 18.44
CA SER A 34 11.73 10.60 17.79
C SER A 34 12.94 9.67 17.56
N VAL A 35 14.04 10.19 17.02
CA VAL A 35 15.26 9.41 16.78
C VAL A 35 15.84 8.91 18.12
N MET A 36 15.91 9.77 19.14
CA MET A 36 16.41 9.41 20.47
C MET A 36 15.52 8.35 21.14
N THR A 37 14.21 8.44 20.99
CA THR A 37 13.26 7.43 21.49
C THR A 37 13.50 6.07 20.79
N VAL A 38 13.67 6.05 19.48
CA VAL A 38 13.91 4.82 18.71
C VAL A 38 15.25 4.17 19.11
N LEU A 39 16.28 4.96 19.33
CA LEU A 39 17.62 4.46 19.72
C LEU A 39 17.63 3.90 21.15
N ASN A 40 17.07 4.64 22.12
CA ASN A 40 17.28 4.41 23.56
C ASN A 40 16.16 3.61 24.23
N THR A 41 15.09 3.24 23.50
CA THR A 41 14.02 2.41 24.04
C THR A 41 13.80 1.13 23.24
N GLN A 42 13.09 0.18 23.84
CA GLN A 42 12.55 -0.99 23.14
C GLN A 42 11.03 -0.86 22.91
N GLN A 43 10.47 0.25 23.34
CA GLN A 43 9.05 0.54 23.22
C GLN A 43 8.68 0.72 21.77
N ASP A 44 7.52 0.23 21.37
CA ASP A 44 6.97 0.51 20.06
C ASP A 44 6.72 2.00 19.88
N VAL A 45 6.90 2.51 18.67
CA VAL A 45 6.79 3.93 18.36
C VAL A 45 5.84 4.13 17.17
N LEU A 46 4.87 5.04 17.35
CA LEU A 46 4.06 5.59 16.25
C LEU A 46 4.42 7.07 16.10
N ALA A 47 5.19 7.41 15.06
CA ALA A 47 5.66 8.77 14.81
C ALA A 47 4.87 9.42 13.66
N ILE A 48 4.11 10.48 13.97
CA ILE A 48 3.28 11.23 13.03
C ILE A 48 3.92 12.60 12.85
N LEU A 49 4.79 12.69 11.87
CA LEU A 49 5.65 13.84 11.62
C LEU A 49 5.35 14.42 10.24
N THR A 50 5.40 15.75 10.11
CA THR A 50 5.11 16.44 8.85
C THR A 50 5.93 15.90 7.68
N THR A 51 5.40 16.04 6.47
CA THR A 51 6.17 15.76 5.25
C THR A 51 7.43 16.64 5.24
N SER A 52 8.54 16.11 4.77
CA SER A 52 9.87 16.77 4.79
C SER A 52 10.50 17.01 6.17
N SER A 53 9.93 16.48 7.26
CA SER A 53 10.53 16.52 8.60
C SER A 53 11.69 15.54 8.82
N GLY A 54 12.09 14.79 7.79
CA GLY A 54 13.17 13.83 7.88
C GLY A 54 12.79 12.51 8.57
N LYS A 55 11.54 12.05 8.46
CA LYS A 55 11.02 10.79 9.04
C LYS A 55 11.92 9.58 8.80
N SER A 56 12.49 9.46 7.60
CA SER A 56 13.38 8.33 7.26
C SER A 56 14.59 8.19 8.18
N MET A 57 15.00 9.27 8.88
CA MET A 57 16.10 9.22 9.83
C MET A 57 15.80 8.33 11.04
N LEU A 58 14.53 8.04 11.34
CA LEU A 58 14.13 7.11 12.40
C LEU A 58 14.59 5.66 12.12
N SER A 59 14.82 5.30 10.87
CA SER A 59 15.36 4.00 10.47
C SER A 59 16.82 4.07 10.08
N LEU A 60 17.27 5.17 9.46
CA LEU A 60 18.61 5.26 8.87
C LEU A 60 19.71 5.59 9.89
N ILE A 61 19.43 6.47 10.86
CA ILE A 61 20.41 6.78 11.93
C ILE A 61 20.69 5.53 12.78
N PRO A 62 19.68 4.80 13.29
CA PRO A 62 19.91 3.54 13.98
C PRO A 62 20.71 2.53 13.14
N ALA A 63 20.37 2.36 11.86
CA ALA A 63 21.11 1.44 10.98
C ALA A 63 22.57 1.85 10.79
N LEU A 64 22.88 3.15 10.81
CA LEU A 64 24.25 3.65 10.74
C LEU A 64 25.02 3.43 12.05
N LEU A 65 24.40 3.68 13.20
CA LEU A 65 25.09 3.72 14.50
C LEU A 65 25.23 2.32 15.12
N GLU A 66 24.24 1.47 14.97
CA GLU A 66 24.18 0.17 15.64
C GLU A 66 24.81 -0.94 14.80
N HIS A 67 26.16 -0.93 14.69
CA HIS A 67 26.93 -1.78 13.78
C HIS A 67 26.72 -3.30 13.95
N HIS A 68 26.25 -3.74 15.12
CA HIS A 68 26.03 -5.15 15.45
C HIS A 68 24.57 -5.57 15.43
N LEU A 69 23.69 -4.66 15.03
CA LEU A 69 22.26 -4.87 15.04
C LEU A 69 21.68 -4.67 13.63
N VAL A 70 20.52 -5.25 13.39
CA VAL A 70 19.80 -5.11 12.11
C VAL A 70 18.53 -4.29 12.33
N THR A 71 18.37 -3.27 11.52
CA THR A 71 17.12 -2.55 11.32
C THR A 71 16.48 -3.05 10.03
N VAL A 72 15.26 -3.54 10.10
CA VAL A 72 14.46 -3.94 8.93
C VAL A 72 13.55 -2.79 8.55
N LEU A 73 13.60 -2.33 7.32
CA LEU A 73 12.73 -1.30 6.78
C LEU A 73 11.72 -1.94 5.82
N ILE A 74 10.47 -1.95 6.22
CA ILE A 74 9.35 -2.49 5.47
C ILE A 74 8.67 -1.37 4.69
N LEU A 75 8.53 -1.56 3.40
CA LEU A 75 8.04 -0.56 2.46
C LEU A 75 6.80 -1.09 1.73
N PRO A 76 5.69 -0.33 1.74
CA PRO A 76 4.44 -0.81 1.16
C PRO A 76 4.43 -0.83 -0.37
N LEU A 77 5.28 -0.05 -1.02
CA LEU A 77 5.27 0.13 -2.48
C LEU A 77 6.64 -0.08 -3.10
N LYS A 78 6.68 -0.66 -4.31
CA LYS A 78 7.91 -0.85 -5.08
C LYS A 78 8.59 0.46 -5.44
N SER A 79 7.82 1.50 -5.80
CA SER A 79 8.35 2.84 -6.07
C SER A 79 9.11 3.40 -4.88
N LEU A 80 8.58 3.21 -3.67
CA LEU A 80 9.22 3.63 -2.43
C LEU A 80 10.55 2.87 -2.19
N ILE A 81 10.60 1.57 -2.50
CA ILE A 81 11.84 0.79 -2.44
C ILE A 81 12.89 1.38 -3.40
N THR A 82 12.50 1.70 -4.62
CA THR A 82 13.40 2.30 -5.62
C THR A 82 13.95 3.65 -5.14
N ASP A 83 13.11 4.49 -4.55
CA ASP A 83 13.53 5.78 -4.00
C ASP A 83 14.48 5.62 -2.80
N TYR A 84 14.18 4.69 -1.89
CA TYR A 84 15.09 4.39 -0.77
C TYR A 84 16.44 3.89 -1.26
N LYS A 85 16.47 3.02 -2.26
CA LYS A 85 17.75 2.54 -2.85
C LYS A 85 18.58 3.71 -3.36
N ARG A 86 18.00 4.59 -4.20
CA ARG A 86 18.71 5.79 -4.70
C ARG A 86 19.21 6.69 -3.57
N LYS A 87 18.41 6.88 -2.52
CA LYS A 87 18.75 7.68 -1.36
C LYS A 87 19.90 7.05 -0.57
N LEU A 88 19.85 5.74 -0.33
CA LEU A 88 20.86 5.00 0.41
C LEU A 88 22.19 4.93 -0.36
N ASP A 89 22.15 4.75 -1.68
CA ASP A 89 23.31 4.79 -2.55
C ASP A 89 23.99 6.17 -2.48
N LYS A 90 23.20 7.25 -2.53
CA LYS A 90 23.73 8.63 -2.37
C LYS A 90 24.32 8.88 -0.97
N MET A 91 23.77 8.27 0.08
CA MET A 91 24.23 8.37 1.46
C MET A 91 25.38 7.42 1.78
N HIS A 92 25.78 6.58 0.83
CA HIS A 92 26.78 5.50 1.03
C HIS A 92 26.46 4.61 2.23
N LEU A 93 25.16 4.40 2.55
CA LEU A 93 24.74 3.51 3.62
C LEU A 93 24.50 2.10 3.07
N PRO A 94 25.28 1.09 3.50
CA PRO A 94 25.11 -0.27 3.02
C PRO A 94 23.74 -0.84 3.42
N TYR A 95 23.07 -1.48 2.47
CA TYR A 95 21.78 -2.14 2.67
C TYR A 95 21.68 -3.44 1.89
N LEU A 96 20.75 -4.30 2.31
CA LEU A 96 20.32 -5.48 1.59
C LEU A 96 18.86 -5.31 1.19
N HIS A 97 18.53 -5.50 -0.09
CA HIS A 97 17.16 -5.58 -0.56
C HIS A 97 16.75 -7.06 -0.67
N TYR A 98 15.85 -7.48 0.22
CA TYR A 98 15.30 -8.83 0.19
C TYR A 98 14.26 -8.98 -0.93
N THR A 99 14.53 -9.89 -1.87
CA THR A 99 13.69 -10.16 -3.05
C THR A 99 13.07 -11.55 -3.06
N GLY A 100 13.32 -12.35 -2.02
CA GLY A 100 12.86 -13.73 -1.92
C GLY A 100 13.72 -14.75 -2.67
N GLN A 101 14.70 -14.32 -3.49
CA GLN A 101 15.60 -15.19 -4.26
C GLN A 101 17.07 -14.89 -3.94
N HIS A 102 17.88 -15.94 -3.79
CA HIS A 102 19.36 -15.89 -3.68
C HIS A 102 19.90 -14.80 -2.74
N VAL A 103 19.29 -14.64 -1.57
CA VAL A 103 19.73 -13.64 -0.60
C VAL A 103 20.92 -14.17 0.19
N PRO A 104 22.02 -13.41 0.33
CA PRO A 104 23.17 -13.81 1.12
C PRO A 104 22.77 -14.16 2.56
N ARG A 105 23.32 -15.25 3.09
CA ARG A 105 23.15 -15.69 4.47
C ARG A 105 24.44 -15.46 5.25
N GLY A 106 24.33 -15.18 6.52
CA GLY A 106 25.47 -15.13 7.43
C GLY A 106 25.99 -13.72 7.74
N ASN A 107 27.26 -13.65 8.15
CA ASN A 107 27.93 -12.43 8.65
C ASN A 107 28.00 -11.25 7.66
N CYS A 108 27.58 -11.45 6.40
CA CYS A 108 27.56 -10.41 5.36
C CYS A 108 26.27 -9.59 5.33
N THR A 109 25.30 -9.83 6.24
CA THR A 109 24.06 -9.05 6.28
C THR A 109 24.35 -7.62 6.75
N PRO A 110 24.05 -6.58 5.95
CA PRO A 110 24.18 -5.19 6.37
C PRO A 110 23.27 -4.85 7.56
N ASN A 111 23.51 -3.70 8.19
CA ASN A 111 22.70 -3.24 9.32
C ASN A 111 21.30 -2.78 8.90
N LEU A 112 21.06 -2.56 7.61
CA LEU A 112 19.79 -2.18 7.04
C LEU A 112 19.31 -3.22 6.03
N VAL A 113 18.09 -3.73 6.23
CA VAL A 113 17.43 -4.64 5.31
C VAL A 113 16.16 -3.99 4.81
N LEU A 114 16.01 -3.88 3.49
CA LEU A 114 14.77 -3.41 2.84
C LEU A 114 13.93 -4.62 2.44
N VAL A 115 12.64 -4.57 2.68
CA VAL A 115 11.70 -5.62 2.25
C VAL A 115 10.34 -5.00 1.92
N SER A 116 9.64 -5.55 0.92
CA SER A 116 8.26 -5.15 0.65
C SER A 116 7.30 -5.75 1.68
N VAL A 117 6.18 -5.07 1.92
CA VAL A 117 5.13 -5.55 2.81
C VAL A 117 4.61 -6.94 2.39
N ASP A 118 4.51 -7.19 1.08
CA ASP A 118 4.05 -8.48 0.56
C ASP A 118 5.01 -9.62 0.92
N LEU A 119 6.33 -9.41 0.74
CA LEU A 119 7.34 -10.40 1.07
C LEU A 119 7.54 -10.56 2.59
N ALA A 120 7.39 -9.50 3.37
CA ALA A 120 7.56 -9.53 4.82
C ALA A 120 6.57 -10.48 5.55
N ARG A 121 5.50 -10.90 4.89
CA ARG A 121 4.51 -11.85 5.41
C ARG A 121 4.78 -13.29 5.01
N GLU A 122 5.60 -13.52 4.02
CA GLU A 122 5.89 -14.83 3.45
C GLU A 122 6.69 -15.72 4.41
N GLN A 123 6.41 -17.04 4.38
CA GLN A 123 7.06 -17.99 5.28
C GLN A 123 8.59 -18.04 5.09
N HIS A 124 9.07 -17.96 3.85
CA HIS A 124 10.51 -17.96 3.59
C HIS A 124 11.21 -16.69 4.07
N TRP A 125 10.52 -15.53 4.12
CA TRP A 125 11.03 -14.34 4.80
C TRP A 125 11.17 -14.59 6.31
N LYS A 126 10.12 -15.15 6.94
CA LYS A 126 10.13 -15.42 8.39
C LYS A 126 11.26 -16.36 8.77
N GLN A 127 11.53 -17.38 7.96
CA GLN A 127 12.65 -18.29 8.17
C GLN A 127 14.00 -17.57 7.98
N TRP A 128 14.18 -16.84 6.89
CA TRP A 128 15.41 -16.12 6.60
C TRP A 128 15.74 -15.09 7.68
N ILE A 129 14.77 -14.27 8.13
CA ILE A 129 15.02 -13.23 9.15
C ILE A 129 15.27 -13.84 10.53
N ALA A 130 14.72 -15.02 10.82
CA ALA A 130 15.04 -15.76 12.04
C ALA A 130 16.48 -16.26 12.02
N GLU A 131 16.97 -16.80 10.90
CA GLU A 131 18.36 -17.19 10.71
C GLU A 131 19.32 -15.97 10.85
N VAL A 132 18.95 -14.83 10.25
CA VAL A 132 19.69 -13.57 10.42
C VAL A 132 19.77 -13.18 11.89
N ASN A 133 18.65 -13.28 12.62
CA ASN A 133 18.58 -12.90 14.03
C ASN A 133 19.49 -13.75 14.95
N VAL A 134 19.79 -14.99 14.58
CA VAL A 134 20.75 -15.85 15.30
C VAL A 134 22.18 -15.33 15.13
N ILE A 135 22.53 -14.86 13.93
CA ILE A 135 23.89 -14.43 13.60
C ILE A 135 24.11 -12.96 13.99
N LYS A 136 23.13 -12.12 13.67
CA LYS A 136 23.16 -10.69 13.91
C LYS A 136 21.77 -10.25 14.35
N ARG A 137 21.63 -9.87 15.60
CA ARG A 137 20.35 -9.59 16.23
C ARG A 137 19.54 -8.53 15.48
N VAL A 138 18.29 -8.85 15.14
CA VAL A 138 17.33 -7.88 14.63
C VAL A 138 16.80 -7.04 15.80
N ARG A 139 17.08 -5.73 15.75
CA ARG A 139 16.73 -4.79 16.81
C ARG A 139 15.31 -4.25 16.63
N ARG A 140 14.93 -3.94 15.39
CA ARG A 140 13.61 -3.33 15.09
C ARG A 140 13.12 -3.60 13.69
N PHE A 141 11.81 -3.53 13.57
CA PHE A 141 11.11 -3.35 12.30
C PHE A 141 10.64 -1.91 12.20
N CYS A 142 10.95 -1.24 11.08
CA CYS A 142 10.45 0.09 10.75
C CYS A 142 9.46 -0.03 9.59
N PHE A 143 8.34 0.65 9.67
CA PHE A 143 7.33 0.69 8.63
C PHE A 143 7.10 2.15 8.21
N ASP A 144 7.48 2.46 6.98
CA ASP A 144 7.22 3.78 6.39
C ASP A 144 5.82 3.84 5.79
N GLU A 145 5.26 5.02 5.72
CA GLU A 145 3.89 5.30 5.27
C GLU A 145 2.84 4.53 6.08
N GLY A 146 2.90 4.70 7.41
CA GLY A 146 2.05 4.01 8.39
C GLY A 146 0.54 4.16 8.20
N HIS A 147 0.07 5.10 7.35
CA HIS A 147 -1.33 5.25 6.95
C HIS A 147 -1.77 4.20 5.91
N TYR A 148 -0.82 3.55 5.24
CA TYR A 148 -1.07 2.63 4.13
C TYR A 148 -2.07 1.52 4.44
N PRO A 149 -2.13 0.91 5.63
CA PRO A 149 -3.17 -0.05 5.97
C PRO A 149 -4.60 0.47 5.85
N LEU A 150 -4.81 1.77 6.04
CA LEU A 150 -6.15 2.38 5.91
C LEU A 150 -6.52 2.61 4.44
N THR A 151 -5.57 3.08 3.62
CA THR A 151 -5.85 3.46 2.23
C THR A 151 -5.96 2.28 1.28
N ASP A 152 -5.21 1.21 1.53
CA ASP A 152 -5.10 0.05 0.63
C ASP A 152 -5.77 -1.24 1.16
N ALA A 153 -6.39 -1.21 2.34
CA ALA A 153 -7.05 -2.37 2.95
C ALA A 153 -8.09 -3.05 2.01
N ASN A 154 -8.74 -2.30 1.14
CA ASN A 154 -9.70 -2.80 0.18
C ASN A 154 -9.06 -3.38 -1.11
N PHE A 155 -7.79 -3.07 -1.37
CA PHE A 155 -7.11 -3.41 -2.62
C PHE A 155 -6.03 -4.47 -2.45
N ARG A 156 -5.48 -4.64 -1.23
CA ARG A 156 -4.37 -5.56 -0.97
C ARG A 156 -4.58 -6.36 0.31
N GLU A 157 -4.58 -7.67 0.16
CA GLU A 157 -4.66 -8.63 1.27
C GLU A 157 -3.50 -8.47 2.28
N SER A 158 -2.30 -8.17 1.77
CA SER A 158 -1.10 -7.95 2.57
C SER A 158 -1.23 -6.84 3.61
N VAL A 159 -2.26 -6.04 3.54
CA VAL A 159 -2.45 -4.87 4.40
C VAL A 159 -3.46 -5.13 5.52
N ARG A 160 -4.38 -6.08 5.36
CA ARG A 160 -5.39 -6.38 6.39
C ARG A 160 -4.79 -6.97 7.65
N ASP A 161 -3.85 -7.91 7.47
CA ASP A 161 -3.14 -8.57 8.57
C ASP A 161 -1.74 -7.97 8.72
N ILE A 162 -1.66 -6.64 8.72
CA ILE A 162 -0.39 -5.93 8.72
C ILE A 162 0.51 -6.28 9.91
N TYR A 163 -0.06 -6.70 11.05
CA TYR A 163 0.71 -7.16 12.20
C TYR A 163 1.63 -8.34 11.89
N MET A 164 1.34 -9.13 10.83
CA MET A 164 2.15 -10.27 10.40
C MET A 164 3.55 -9.89 9.88
N ILE A 165 3.77 -8.62 9.55
CA ILE A 165 5.10 -8.11 9.18
C ILE A 165 6.09 -8.20 10.35
N ARG A 166 5.60 -8.23 11.60
CA ARG A 166 6.44 -8.34 12.79
C ARG A 166 6.83 -9.80 13.00
N SER A 167 7.85 -10.24 12.28
CA SER A 167 8.29 -11.64 12.26
C SER A 167 9.10 -12.05 13.50
N LEU A 168 9.55 -11.11 14.32
CA LEU A 168 10.35 -11.32 15.54
C LEU A 168 9.86 -10.42 16.68
N PRO A 169 10.06 -10.82 17.96
CA PRO A 169 9.67 -10.04 19.12
C PRO A 169 10.66 -8.90 19.39
N CYS A 170 10.63 -7.87 18.56
CA CYS A 170 11.47 -6.68 18.70
C CYS A 170 10.67 -5.40 18.48
N GLN A 171 11.28 -4.23 18.68
CA GLN A 171 10.64 -2.93 18.55
C GLN A 171 9.99 -2.77 17.17
N LEU A 172 8.76 -2.23 17.14
CA LEU A 172 8.07 -1.78 15.93
C LEU A 172 8.03 -0.25 15.89
N VAL A 173 8.55 0.34 14.82
CA VAL A 173 8.56 1.78 14.59
C VAL A 173 7.76 2.07 13.33
N VAL A 174 6.61 2.69 13.48
CA VAL A 174 5.75 3.09 12.35
C VAL A 174 5.74 4.59 12.23
N TYR A 175 5.94 5.12 11.03
CA TYR A 175 5.93 6.56 10.82
C TYR A 175 5.18 6.97 9.55
N SER A 176 4.53 8.14 9.61
CA SER A 176 3.78 8.73 8.51
C SER A 176 3.64 10.25 8.68
N GLY A 177 3.29 10.94 7.59
CA GLY A 177 2.95 12.36 7.59
C GLY A 177 1.44 12.65 7.66
N THR A 178 0.61 11.63 7.44
CA THR A 178 -0.81 11.79 7.16
C THR A 178 -1.65 10.76 7.92
N ILE A 179 -1.66 10.86 9.24
CA ILE A 179 -2.51 10.04 10.12
C ILE A 179 -3.35 10.99 10.95
N ALA A 180 -4.64 11.08 10.67
CA ALA A 180 -5.58 11.85 11.47
C ALA A 180 -5.70 11.23 12.89
N PRO A 181 -5.95 12.02 13.95
CA PRO A 181 -6.10 11.50 15.30
C PRO A 181 -7.18 10.41 15.41
N LYS A 182 -8.26 10.54 14.67
CA LYS A 182 -9.34 9.53 14.62
C LYS A 182 -8.90 8.17 14.07
N CYS A 183 -7.79 8.12 13.32
CA CYS A 183 -7.24 6.88 12.76
C CYS A 183 -6.32 6.11 13.73
N GLU A 184 -5.82 6.77 14.80
CA GLU A 184 -4.83 6.15 15.70
C GLU A 184 -5.33 4.87 16.38
N PRO A 185 -6.57 4.81 16.92
CA PRO A 185 -7.07 3.58 17.56
C PRO A 185 -7.06 2.39 16.61
N THR A 186 -7.58 2.57 15.39
CA THR A 186 -7.63 1.54 14.36
C THR A 186 -6.22 1.09 13.93
N LEU A 187 -5.29 2.02 13.74
CA LEU A 187 -3.90 1.68 13.41
C LEU A 187 -3.19 0.94 14.54
N LYS A 188 -3.45 1.31 15.81
CA LYS A 188 -2.91 0.58 16.96
C LYS A 188 -3.36 -0.87 16.97
N GLU A 189 -4.61 -1.11 16.64
CA GLU A 189 -5.18 -2.44 16.54
C GLU A 189 -4.60 -3.20 15.35
N MET A 190 -4.60 -2.60 14.14
CA MET A 190 -4.09 -3.22 12.93
C MET A 190 -2.62 -3.65 13.05
N PHE A 191 -1.75 -2.82 13.62
CA PHE A 191 -0.34 -3.14 13.85
C PHE A 191 -0.11 -3.98 15.13
N MET A 192 -1.15 -4.28 15.89
CA MET A 192 -1.06 -4.94 17.21
C MET A 192 0.01 -4.29 18.09
N PHE A 193 0.01 -2.97 18.16
CA PHE A 193 0.90 -2.25 19.06
C PHE A 193 0.63 -2.64 20.51
N HIS A 194 1.69 -2.60 21.31
CA HIS A 194 1.54 -2.70 22.76
C HIS A 194 0.74 -1.51 23.32
N PRO A 195 -0.08 -1.70 24.39
CA PRO A 195 -0.84 -0.60 25.02
C PRO A 195 0.00 0.64 25.36
N ASN A 196 1.28 0.44 25.72
CA ASN A 196 2.24 1.50 26.04
C ASN A 196 2.99 2.06 24.83
N VAL A 197 2.49 1.90 23.60
CA VAL A 197 3.13 2.45 22.41
C VAL A 197 3.38 3.96 22.58
N LYS A 198 4.60 4.40 22.26
CA LYS A 198 4.94 5.84 22.29
C LYS A 198 4.40 6.51 21.05
N ILE A 199 3.43 7.42 21.22
CA ILE A 199 2.94 8.26 20.12
C ILE A 199 3.72 9.56 20.15
N ILE A 200 4.32 9.91 19.01
CA ILE A 200 5.01 11.17 18.79
C ILE A 200 4.31 11.84 17.61
N ARG A 201 3.56 12.90 17.88
CA ARG A 201 2.77 13.62 16.88
C ARG A 201 3.25 15.06 16.75
N SER A 202 3.41 15.52 15.50
CA SER A 202 3.61 16.94 15.22
C SER A 202 2.39 17.73 15.70
N PRO A 203 2.58 18.84 16.43
CA PRO A 203 1.46 19.66 16.91
C PRO A 203 0.66 20.27 15.76
N SER A 204 1.28 20.47 14.61
CA SER A 204 0.61 20.90 13.39
C SER A 204 1.30 20.34 12.15
N THR A 205 0.49 19.95 11.16
CA THR A 205 0.93 19.59 9.81
C THR A 205 0.73 20.73 8.81
N ASN A 206 0.42 21.92 9.32
CA ASN A 206 0.25 23.12 8.49
C ASN A 206 1.48 23.38 7.62
N ARG A 207 1.23 23.76 6.37
CA ARG A 207 2.23 24.11 5.34
C ARG A 207 2.03 25.58 4.94
N PRO A 208 2.75 26.52 5.57
CA PRO A 208 2.60 27.95 5.31
C PRO A 208 2.77 28.33 3.84
N GLU A 209 3.67 27.64 3.14
CA GLU A 209 4.03 27.83 1.73
C GLU A 209 2.93 27.41 0.73
N PHE A 210 1.86 26.76 1.19
CA PHE A 210 0.77 26.35 0.30
C PHE A 210 -0.25 27.45 0.10
N GLN A 211 -0.46 27.86 -1.13
CA GLN A 211 -1.61 28.65 -1.55
C GLN A 211 -2.71 27.69 -2.05
N LEU A 212 -3.68 27.43 -1.20
CA LEU A 212 -4.79 26.52 -1.47
C LEU A 212 -5.88 27.24 -2.25
N ILE A 213 -6.22 26.76 -3.44
CA ILE A 213 -7.17 27.43 -4.34
C ILE A 213 -8.22 26.41 -4.76
N LYS A 214 -9.47 26.66 -4.36
CA LYS A 214 -10.63 25.91 -4.85
C LYS A 214 -11.25 26.67 -6.01
N GLY A 215 -11.35 26.02 -7.16
CA GLY A 215 -12.12 26.51 -8.31
C GLY A 215 -13.60 26.15 -8.21
N ASP A 216 -14.37 26.70 -9.13
CA ASP A 216 -15.81 26.35 -9.28
C ASP A 216 -15.97 24.90 -9.75
N LEU A 217 -17.19 24.38 -9.56
CA LEU A 217 -17.57 23.04 -10.02
C LEU A 217 -17.47 22.95 -11.55
N GLN A 218 -16.67 22.03 -12.04
CA GLN A 218 -16.38 21.86 -13.46
C GLN A 218 -17.24 20.75 -14.09
N SER A 219 -17.48 20.88 -15.41
CA SER A 219 -17.87 19.76 -16.25
C SER A 219 -16.63 19.01 -16.75
N THR A 220 -16.81 17.80 -17.28
CA THR A 220 -15.70 17.02 -17.86
C THR A 220 -15.06 17.72 -19.06
N SER A 221 -15.80 18.55 -19.80
CA SER A 221 -15.28 19.35 -20.93
C SER A 221 -14.58 20.61 -20.46
N SER A 222 -15.18 21.39 -19.54
CA SER A 222 -14.59 22.65 -19.08
C SER A 222 -13.30 22.46 -18.29
N ILE A 223 -13.14 21.36 -17.57
CA ILE A 223 -11.93 21.10 -16.78
C ILE A 223 -10.67 21.02 -17.65
N LEU A 224 -10.77 20.51 -18.88
CA LEU A 224 -9.64 20.44 -19.81
C LEU A 224 -9.10 21.82 -20.13
N GLU A 225 -10.00 22.76 -20.48
CA GLU A 225 -9.64 24.14 -20.81
C GLU A 225 -9.07 24.89 -19.61
N VAL A 226 -9.69 24.72 -18.44
CA VAL A 226 -9.22 25.36 -17.19
C VAL A 226 -7.82 24.87 -16.83
N VAL A 227 -7.57 23.56 -16.89
CA VAL A 227 -6.24 22.99 -16.59
C VAL A 227 -5.20 23.46 -17.61
N HIS A 228 -5.55 23.48 -18.89
CA HIS A 228 -4.65 23.99 -19.94
C HIS A 228 -4.29 25.46 -19.69
N HIS A 229 -5.28 26.29 -19.38
CA HIS A 229 -5.04 27.71 -19.09
C HIS A 229 -4.12 27.88 -17.87
N LEU A 230 -4.42 27.23 -16.75
CA LEU A 230 -3.60 27.28 -15.53
C LEU A 230 -2.17 26.82 -15.80
N TRP A 231 -2.00 25.70 -16.50
CA TRP A 231 -0.66 25.22 -16.85
C TRP A 231 0.09 26.24 -17.71
N THR A 232 -0.54 26.77 -18.74
CA THR A 232 0.09 27.73 -19.68
C THR A 232 0.56 29.00 -18.96
N GLU A 233 -0.25 29.52 -18.02
CA GLU A 233 0.12 30.70 -17.24
C GLU A 233 1.30 30.41 -16.29
N HIS A 234 1.23 29.33 -15.53
CA HIS A 234 2.29 28.98 -14.59
C HIS A 234 3.60 28.56 -15.29
N ALA A 235 3.51 27.85 -16.40
CA ALA A 235 4.69 27.34 -17.14
C ALA A 235 5.65 28.44 -17.58
N ARG A 236 5.14 29.67 -17.82
CA ARG A 236 5.94 30.84 -18.21
C ARG A 236 6.93 31.25 -17.13
N THR A 237 6.63 30.98 -15.88
CA THR A 237 7.46 31.35 -14.72
C THR A 237 8.41 30.23 -14.25
N PHE A 238 8.26 29.02 -14.80
CA PHE A 238 9.02 27.85 -14.35
C PHE A 238 10.49 27.93 -14.78
N THR A 239 11.35 27.74 -13.80
CA THR A 239 12.78 27.50 -14.02
C THR A 239 13.03 26.12 -14.63
N ALA A 240 14.29 25.84 -15.01
CA ALA A 240 14.67 24.54 -15.59
C ALA A 240 14.42 23.36 -14.63
N ASN A 241 14.55 23.60 -13.32
CA ASN A 241 14.44 22.55 -12.29
C ASN A 241 13.03 22.44 -11.69
N GLU A 242 12.08 23.27 -12.06
CA GLU A 242 10.72 23.22 -11.52
C GLU A 242 9.83 22.28 -12.33
N ARG A 243 8.95 21.59 -11.64
CA ARG A 243 8.01 20.59 -12.19
C ARG A 243 6.61 20.86 -11.69
N ALA A 244 5.62 20.44 -12.46
CA ALA A 244 4.22 20.44 -12.06
C ALA A 244 3.64 19.03 -12.04
N LEU A 245 2.62 18.84 -11.18
CA LEU A 245 1.82 17.62 -11.11
C LEU A 245 0.35 17.96 -11.31
N ILE A 246 -0.32 17.14 -12.11
CA ILE A 246 -1.77 17.20 -12.31
C ILE A 246 -2.35 15.86 -11.91
N PHE A 247 -3.11 15.82 -10.82
CA PHE A 247 -3.79 14.61 -10.35
C PHE A 247 -5.18 14.51 -10.94
N VAL A 248 -5.54 13.31 -11.39
CA VAL A 248 -6.85 12.99 -11.98
C VAL A 248 -7.49 11.78 -11.31
N PRO A 249 -8.82 11.78 -11.10
CA PRO A 249 -9.52 10.64 -10.50
C PRO A 249 -9.72 9.48 -11.47
N PHE A 250 -9.67 9.70 -12.79
CA PHE A 250 -9.98 8.71 -13.81
C PHE A 250 -8.90 8.65 -14.90
N ILE A 251 -8.58 7.44 -15.34
CA ILE A 251 -7.55 7.20 -16.37
C ILE A 251 -7.92 7.89 -17.69
N GLU A 252 -9.19 7.89 -18.06
CA GLU A 252 -9.66 8.50 -19.31
C GLU A 252 -9.40 10.02 -19.34
N LEU A 253 -9.77 10.71 -18.26
CA LEU A 253 -9.46 12.16 -18.12
C LEU A 253 -7.95 12.41 -18.16
N GLY A 254 -7.16 11.53 -17.54
CA GLY A 254 -5.70 11.62 -17.56
C GLY A 254 -5.11 11.50 -18.96
N ARG A 255 -5.63 10.59 -19.79
CA ARG A 255 -5.21 10.45 -21.19
C ARG A 255 -5.54 11.69 -22.03
N HIS A 256 -6.74 12.24 -21.88
CA HIS A 256 -7.13 13.45 -22.60
C HIS A 256 -6.23 14.63 -22.21
N LEU A 257 -6.00 14.85 -20.91
CA LEU A 257 -5.13 15.92 -20.42
C LEU A 257 -3.68 15.73 -20.88
N SER A 258 -3.12 14.53 -20.77
CA SER A 258 -1.74 14.29 -21.19
C SER A 258 -1.54 14.50 -22.70
N THR A 259 -2.51 14.10 -23.51
CA THR A 259 -2.49 14.35 -24.96
C THR A 259 -2.56 15.85 -25.26
N MET A 260 -3.48 16.58 -24.62
CA MET A 260 -3.66 18.01 -24.83
C MET A 260 -2.45 18.83 -24.36
N LEU A 261 -1.83 18.44 -23.25
CA LEU A 261 -0.66 19.13 -22.67
C LEU A 261 0.67 18.65 -23.26
N HIS A 262 0.64 17.67 -24.16
CA HIS A 262 1.83 17.01 -24.72
C HIS A 262 2.82 16.58 -23.64
N CYS A 263 2.33 15.86 -22.62
CA CYS A 263 3.12 15.47 -21.47
C CYS A 263 2.93 13.98 -21.08
N GLU A 264 3.71 13.53 -20.12
CA GLU A 264 3.66 12.16 -19.60
C GLU A 264 2.39 11.91 -18.77
N PHE A 265 1.91 10.66 -18.84
CA PHE A 265 0.83 10.17 -17.99
C PHE A 265 1.27 8.97 -17.16
N TYR A 266 1.24 9.13 -15.84
CA TYR A 266 1.60 8.10 -14.87
C TYR A 266 0.33 7.48 -14.26
N ASN A 267 0.11 6.18 -14.45
CA ASN A 267 -1.09 5.52 -13.93
C ASN A 267 -0.81 4.10 -13.42
N SER A 268 -1.75 3.54 -12.63
CA SER A 268 -1.60 2.23 -11.98
C SER A 268 -1.65 1.03 -12.92
N ARG A 269 -2.18 1.19 -14.15
CA ARG A 269 -2.31 0.09 -15.12
C ARG A 269 -1.04 -0.16 -15.92
N ASP A 270 -0.15 0.83 -15.96
CA ASP A 270 1.10 0.68 -16.69
C ASP A 270 2.06 -0.27 -15.96
N ALA A 271 2.87 -0.98 -16.71
CA ALA A 271 3.93 -1.82 -16.18
C ALA A 271 4.97 -0.99 -15.40
N ASP A 272 5.69 -1.63 -14.48
CA ASP A 272 6.60 -0.93 -13.57
C ASP A 272 7.76 -0.24 -14.32
N ASP A 273 8.25 -0.83 -15.42
CA ASP A 273 9.28 -0.25 -16.31
C ASP A 273 8.79 1.00 -17.04
N ILE A 274 7.54 0.99 -17.52
CA ILE A 274 6.90 2.16 -18.14
C ILE A 274 6.77 3.29 -17.12
N LYS A 275 6.26 2.98 -15.93
CA LYS A 275 6.15 3.97 -14.83
C LYS A 275 7.49 4.59 -14.45
N GLU A 276 8.53 3.77 -14.36
CA GLU A 276 9.88 4.25 -14.07
C GLU A 276 10.41 5.16 -15.20
N SER A 277 10.18 4.80 -16.46
CA SER A 277 10.57 5.61 -17.62
C SER A 277 9.83 6.96 -17.65
N VAL A 278 8.51 6.97 -17.40
CA VAL A 278 7.69 8.19 -17.29
C VAL A 278 8.23 9.11 -16.19
N TYR A 279 8.47 8.54 -15.00
CA TYR A 279 9.01 9.29 -13.87
C TYR A 279 10.39 9.89 -14.17
N THR A 280 11.27 9.11 -14.79
CA THR A 280 12.63 9.56 -15.13
C THR A 280 12.60 10.74 -16.10
N ARG A 281 11.84 10.66 -17.20
CA ARG A 281 11.72 11.75 -18.19
C ARG A 281 11.14 13.02 -17.58
N TRP A 282 10.13 12.89 -16.72
CA TRP A 282 9.58 14.05 -16.00
C TRP A 282 10.61 14.64 -15.03
N ARG A 283 11.29 13.81 -14.25
CA ARG A 283 12.32 14.24 -13.28
C ARG A 283 13.49 14.95 -13.96
N GLU A 284 13.96 14.43 -15.07
CA GLU A 284 15.07 15.01 -15.86
C GLU A 284 14.66 16.29 -16.59
N GLY A 285 13.36 16.54 -16.77
CA GLY A 285 12.84 17.75 -17.34
C GLY A 285 12.56 17.70 -18.83
N THR A 286 12.51 16.52 -19.43
CA THR A 286 11.99 16.33 -20.79
C THR A 286 10.59 16.92 -20.89
N HIS A 287 9.77 16.70 -19.87
CA HIS A 287 8.48 17.36 -19.68
C HIS A 287 8.42 18.01 -18.30
N LYS A 288 8.05 19.28 -18.22
CA LYS A 288 7.94 20.01 -16.94
C LYS A 288 6.67 19.67 -16.17
N VAL A 289 5.66 19.16 -16.82
CA VAL A 289 4.39 18.73 -16.24
C VAL A 289 4.18 17.23 -16.45
N MET A 290 3.56 16.58 -15.47
CA MET A 290 3.11 15.19 -15.56
C MET A 290 1.67 15.10 -15.06
N VAL A 291 0.83 14.40 -15.81
CA VAL A 291 -0.50 13.99 -15.35
C VAL A 291 -0.37 12.67 -14.64
N SER A 292 -1.10 12.49 -13.53
CA SER A 292 -1.07 11.24 -12.80
C SER A 292 -2.42 10.91 -12.16
N THR A 293 -2.68 9.61 -11.97
CA THR A 293 -3.67 9.15 -11.00
C THR A 293 -3.04 9.12 -9.59
N SER A 294 -3.83 8.76 -8.56
CA SER A 294 -3.31 8.51 -7.20
C SER A 294 -2.15 7.50 -7.14
N ALA A 295 -1.86 6.78 -8.23
CA ALA A 295 -0.69 5.89 -8.33
C ALA A 295 0.65 6.59 -8.05
N PHE A 296 0.72 7.90 -8.23
CA PHE A 296 1.91 8.72 -7.93
C PHE A 296 1.88 9.32 -6.52
N SER A 297 0.91 8.99 -5.68
CA SER A 297 0.76 9.57 -4.33
C SER A 297 1.86 9.18 -3.34
N CYS A 298 2.62 8.10 -3.56
CA CYS A 298 3.67 7.61 -2.66
C CYS A 298 4.99 7.34 -3.38
N GLY A 299 6.11 7.50 -2.65
CA GLY A 299 7.41 6.96 -3.05
C GLY A 299 8.26 7.78 -4.00
N ASN A 300 7.91 9.02 -4.34
CA ASN A 300 8.73 9.84 -5.25
C ASN A 300 9.15 11.14 -4.58
N ASP A 301 10.45 11.40 -4.54
CA ASP A 301 11.03 12.58 -3.88
C ASP A 301 11.62 13.55 -4.91
N TYR A 302 10.87 14.62 -5.18
CA TYR A 302 11.34 15.77 -5.98
C TYR A 302 11.02 17.07 -5.24
N ALA A 303 12.04 17.91 -5.05
CA ALA A 303 11.94 19.05 -4.15
C ALA A 303 11.20 20.26 -4.77
N HIS A 304 11.31 20.46 -6.07
CA HIS A 304 10.93 21.72 -6.72
C HIS A 304 9.60 21.59 -7.50
N ILE A 305 8.50 21.49 -6.78
CA ILE A 305 7.14 21.40 -7.35
C ILE A 305 6.34 22.62 -6.89
N PRO A 306 6.35 23.74 -7.64
CA PRO A 306 5.59 24.94 -7.29
C PRO A 306 4.12 24.89 -7.70
N LEU A 307 3.68 23.86 -8.44
CA LEU A 307 2.30 23.76 -8.93
C LEU A 307 1.77 22.35 -8.82
N ILE A 308 0.63 22.22 -8.14
CA ILE A 308 -0.17 20.99 -8.10
C ILE A 308 -1.61 21.33 -8.48
N ILE A 309 -2.18 20.58 -9.40
CA ILE A 309 -3.57 20.74 -9.84
C ILE A 309 -4.30 19.41 -9.63
N HIS A 310 -5.38 19.42 -8.86
CA HIS A 310 -6.34 18.33 -8.83
C HIS A 310 -7.42 18.61 -9.86
N ALA A 311 -7.30 17.97 -11.01
CA ALA A 311 -8.27 18.05 -12.11
C ALA A 311 -9.36 16.99 -11.88
N GLY A 312 -10.29 17.31 -11.01
CA GLY A 312 -11.36 16.42 -10.55
C GLY A 312 -11.45 16.36 -9.04
N THR A 313 -12.46 15.67 -8.54
CA THR A 313 -12.75 15.56 -7.12
C THR A 313 -11.91 14.44 -6.51
N PRO A 314 -10.98 14.73 -5.57
CA PRO A 314 -10.32 13.69 -4.78
C PRO A 314 -11.35 12.92 -3.96
N ARG A 315 -11.14 11.62 -3.78
CA ARG A 315 -12.09 10.79 -3.03
C ARG A 315 -12.08 11.09 -1.53
N GLU A 316 -10.89 11.32 -0.97
CA GLU A 316 -10.66 11.30 0.47
C GLU A 316 -9.56 12.27 0.89
N MET A 317 -9.59 12.68 2.16
CA MET A 317 -8.65 13.67 2.71
C MET A 317 -7.21 13.15 2.80
N ILE A 318 -7.01 11.90 3.22
CA ILE A 318 -5.65 11.33 3.34
C ILE A 318 -4.92 11.38 2.01
N GLY A 319 -5.53 10.87 0.94
CA GLY A 319 -4.97 10.90 -0.41
C GLY A 319 -4.69 12.32 -0.89
N TYR A 320 -5.67 13.22 -0.73
CA TYR A 320 -5.52 14.64 -1.11
C TYR A 320 -4.33 15.32 -0.40
N ILE A 321 -4.22 15.14 0.93
CA ILE A 321 -3.11 15.71 1.71
C ILE A 321 -1.76 15.15 1.24
N GLN A 322 -1.69 13.86 0.91
CA GLN A 322 -0.46 13.26 0.38
C GLN A 322 -0.06 13.82 -0.98
N GLU A 323 -1.04 13.99 -1.86
CA GLU A 323 -0.85 14.52 -3.21
C GLU A 323 -0.39 15.97 -3.16
N ILE A 324 -1.02 16.86 -2.38
CA ILE A 324 -0.53 18.24 -2.22
C ILE A 324 0.82 18.31 -1.50
N SER A 325 1.12 17.36 -0.62
CA SER A 325 2.39 17.30 0.12
C SER A 325 3.61 16.99 -0.76
N ARG A 326 3.42 16.70 -2.05
CA ARG A 326 4.47 16.61 -3.05
C ARG A 326 5.09 17.98 -3.34
N GLY A 327 4.30 19.04 -3.27
CA GLY A 327 4.76 20.41 -3.44
C GLY A 327 5.49 20.97 -2.22
N GLY A 328 6.18 22.10 -2.42
CA GLY A 328 6.77 22.89 -1.35
C GLY A 328 7.79 22.17 -0.47
N ARG A 329 8.43 21.09 -0.92
CA ARG A 329 9.46 20.38 -0.12
C ARG A 329 10.72 21.21 0.08
N ASP A 330 10.93 22.19 -0.77
CA ASP A 330 11.97 23.22 -0.65
C ASP A 330 11.51 24.44 0.14
N LYS A 331 10.32 24.39 0.79
CA LYS A 331 9.68 25.48 1.54
C LYS A 331 9.40 26.72 0.70
N LYS A 332 9.28 26.58 -0.62
CA LYS A 332 8.90 27.66 -1.50
C LYS A 332 7.39 27.67 -1.74
N HIS A 333 6.90 28.84 -2.17
CA HIS A 333 5.52 29.04 -2.57
C HIS A 333 5.06 27.95 -3.52
N THR A 334 3.93 27.32 -3.20
CA THR A 334 3.33 26.27 -4.01
C THR A 334 1.84 26.51 -4.17
N PHE A 335 1.41 26.57 -5.42
CA PHE A 335 -0.01 26.66 -5.79
C PHE A 335 -0.63 25.26 -5.77
N CYS A 336 -1.70 25.09 -5.00
CA CYS A 336 -2.46 23.86 -4.92
C CYS A 336 -3.90 24.11 -5.37
N TYR A 337 -4.18 23.84 -6.64
CA TYR A 337 -5.53 23.98 -7.21
C TYR A 337 -6.35 22.73 -6.98
N LEU A 338 -7.59 22.93 -6.55
CA LEU A 338 -8.63 21.91 -6.45
C LEU A 338 -9.77 22.29 -7.37
N LEU A 339 -9.96 21.56 -8.45
CA LEU A 339 -10.98 21.78 -9.48
C LEU A 339 -12.01 20.63 -9.40
N PRO A 340 -13.05 20.72 -8.56
CA PRO A 340 -14.01 19.63 -8.40
C PRO A 340 -14.87 19.44 -9.65
N ILE A 341 -15.31 18.19 -9.89
CA ILE A 341 -16.23 17.84 -10.97
C ILE A 341 -17.53 17.25 -10.41
N SER A 342 -18.65 17.42 -11.12
CA SER A 342 -19.98 17.02 -10.67
C SER A 342 -20.22 15.50 -10.62
N LYS A 343 -19.37 14.71 -11.24
CA LYS A 343 -19.45 13.25 -11.25
C LYS A 343 -18.81 12.63 -10.00
N TRP A 344 -19.40 12.87 -8.84
CA TRP A 344 -19.00 12.18 -7.62
C TRP A 344 -20.20 11.49 -7.01
N SER A 345 -20.16 10.16 -6.86
CA SER A 345 -21.18 9.44 -6.10
C SER A 345 -20.59 9.07 -4.74
N SER A 346 -21.16 9.61 -3.68
CA SER A 346 -21.00 9.05 -2.34
C SER A 346 -21.72 7.69 -2.29
N ALA A 347 -21.03 6.63 -2.67
CA ALA A 347 -21.45 5.30 -2.25
C ALA A 347 -21.49 5.28 -0.72
N SER A 348 -22.40 4.51 -0.11
CA SER A 348 -22.63 4.42 1.33
C SER A 348 -21.36 4.56 2.15
N SER A 349 -21.32 5.52 3.08
CA SER A 349 -20.19 5.74 3.97
C SER A 349 -19.95 4.52 4.85
N THR A 350 -18.84 3.87 4.66
CA THR A 350 -18.35 2.84 5.56
C THR A 350 -17.57 3.51 6.72
N GLU A 351 -17.34 2.78 7.81
CA GLU A 351 -16.47 3.24 8.90
C GLU A 351 -15.08 3.63 8.39
N LEU A 352 -14.55 2.87 7.43
CA LEU A 352 -13.28 3.18 6.79
C LEU A 352 -13.33 4.49 5.99
N ASP A 353 -14.42 4.76 5.27
CA ASP A 353 -14.60 6.02 4.53
C ASP A 353 -14.62 7.23 5.49
N ASP A 354 -15.17 7.07 6.69
CA ASP A 354 -15.12 8.12 7.71
C ASP A 354 -13.67 8.35 8.19
N LEU A 355 -12.92 7.29 8.47
CA LEU A 355 -11.51 7.40 8.86
C LEU A 355 -10.67 8.07 7.77
N LEU A 356 -10.90 7.76 6.51
CA LEU A 356 -10.19 8.34 5.37
C LEU A 356 -10.58 9.80 5.08
N GLY A 357 -11.66 10.31 5.67
CA GLY A 357 -12.11 11.68 5.50
C GLY A 357 -12.86 11.92 4.18
N VAL A 358 -13.64 10.94 3.74
CA VAL A 358 -14.46 11.06 2.51
C VAL A 358 -15.50 12.16 2.66
N LYS A 359 -16.15 12.25 3.83
CA LYS A 359 -17.15 13.29 4.12
C LYS A 359 -16.53 14.69 4.15
N GLU A 360 -15.41 14.85 4.83
CA GLU A 360 -14.69 16.11 4.91
C GLU A 360 -14.19 16.57 3.53
N MET A 361 -13.76 15.64 2.68
CA MET A 361 -13.36 15.97 1.31
C MET A 361 -14.55 16.41 0.46
N ALA A 362 -15.70 15.76 0.62
CA ALA A 362 -16.95 16.16 -0.03
C ALA A 362 -17.40 17.57 0.42
N GLU A 363 -17.28 17.89 1.71
CA GLU A 363 -17.58 19.23 2.22
C GLU A 363 -16.64 20.30 1.62
N ILE A 364 -15.36 20.00 1.47
CA ILE A 364 -14.42 20.90 0.78
C ILE A 364 -14.84 21.10 -0.68
N CYS A 365 -15.16 20.03 -1.40
CA CYS A 365 -15.44 20.10 -2.84
C CYS A 365 -16.80 20.75 -3.15
N PHE A 366 -17.83 20.40 -2.41
CA PHE A 366 -19.24 20.73 -2.72
C PHE A 366 -19.92 21.64 -1.71
N GLY A 367 -19.32 21.85 -0.54
CA GLY A 367 -19.81 22.78 0.48
C GLY A 367 -19.67 24.25 0.04
N SER A 368 -20.24 25.15 0.84
CA SER A 368 -20.12 26.59 0.60
C SER A 368 -18.66 27.06 0.60
N ASN A 369 -18.32 27.99 -0.27
CA ASN A 369 -16.97 28.56 -0.35
C ASN A 369 -16.57 29.45 0.85
N SER A 370 -17.38 29.48 1.91
CA SER A 370 -17.18 30.32 3.10
C SER A 370 -16.17 29.75 4.10
N HIS A 371 -15.76 28.50 3.95
CA HIS A 371 -14.85 27.84 4.93
C HIS A 371 -13.39 27.91 4.46
N CYS A 372 -12.51 28.30 5.37
CA CYS A 372 -11.08 28.27 5.12
C CYS A 372 -10.57 26.86 4.78
N LEU A 373 -9.96 26.70 3.60
CA LEU A 373 -9.45 25.39 3.15
C LEU A 373 -8.34 24.87 4.05
N ARG A 374 -7.46 25.75 4.53
CA ARG A 374 -6.39 25.42 5.48
C ARG A 374 -6.96 24.86 6.77
N TYR A 375 -8.00 25.51 7.32
CA TYR A 375 -8.69 25.04 8.51
C TYR A 375 -9.26 23.63 8.32
N ALA A 376 -9.92 23.36 7.22
CA ALA A 376 -10.52 22.05 6.96
C ALA A 376 -9.47 20.93 6.88
N ILE A 377 -8.34 21.19 6.20
CA ILE A 377 -7.23 20.24 6.06
C ILE A 377 -6.56 19.96 7.41
N THR A 378 -6.22 21.02 8.16
CA THR A 378 -5.53 20.86 9.45
C THR A 378 -6.48 20.29 10.51
N LYS A 379 -7.76 20.66 10.50
CA LYS A 379 -8.79 20.07 11.38
C LYS A 379 -8.87 18.56 11.22
N TYR A 380 -8.86 18.08 9.98
CA TYR A 380 -8.86 16.64 9.73
C TYR A 380 -7.56 15.98 10.20
N ASN A 381 -6.40 16.49 9.74
CA ASN A 381 -5.11 15.80 9.91
C ASN A 381 -4.51 15.96 11.32
N ASP A 382 -4.79 17.07 12.01
CA ASP A 382 -4.23 17.40 13.33
C ASP A 382 -5.27 17.34 14.46
N GLY A 383 -6.56 17.25 14.13
CA GLY A 383 -7.67 17.36 15.07
C GLY A 383 -7.99 18.81 15.47
N GLN A 384 -7.12 19.76 15.17
CA GLN A 384 -7.27 21.20 15.42
C GLN A 384 -7.09 21.96 14.11
N GLY A 385 -8.07 22.79 13.77
CA GLY A 385 -8.01 23.61 12.56
C GLY A 385 -7.18 24.88 12.79
N VAL A 386 -6.40 25.26 11.78
CA VAL A 386 -5.63 26.51 11.73
C VAL A 386 -6.20 27.37 10.61
N TYR A 387 -6.62 28.60 10.91
CA TYR A 387 -7.07 29.54 9.89
C TYR A 387 -5.91 30.25 9.20
N CYS A 388 -6.10 30.61 7.93
CA CYS A 388 -5.17 31.50 7.24
C CYS A 388 -5.07 32.84 7.97
N GLY A 389 -3.84 33.21 8.34
CA GLY A 389 -3.56 34.47 9.08
C GLY A 389 -3.32 34.30 10.57
N GLU A 390 -3.58 33.12 11.15
CA GLU A 390 -3.12 32.81 12.50
C GLU A 390 -1.58 32.76 12.56
N ASN A 391 -0.95 32.27 11.48
CA ASN A 391 0.48 32.38 11.31
C ASN A 391 0.77 33.44 10.22
N PRO A 392 1.61 34.45 10.50
CA PRO A 392 1.92 35.53 9.54
C PRO A 392 2.57 35.03 8.25
N ASN A 393 3.17 33.84 8.26
CA ASN A 393 3.79 33.24 7.08
C ASN A 393 2.81 32.43 6.23
N ASP A 394 1.56 32.23 6.65
CA ASP A 394 0.58 31.45 5.93
C ASP A 394 0.09 32.19 4.68
N LEU A 395 0.26 31.58 3.52
CA LEU A 395 -0.39 32.04 2.31
C LEU A 395 -1.91 31.84 2.43
N ARG A 396 -2.68 32.89 2.10
CA ARG A 396 -4.13 32.84 2.21
C ARG A 396 -4.73 31.92 1.14
N CYS A 397 -5.69 31.10 1.53
CA CYS A 397 -6.46 30.27 0.59
C CYS A 397 -7.49 31.12 -0.16
N SER A 398 -8.07 30.55 -1.24
CA SER A 398 -9.07 31.26 -2.07
C SER A 398 -10.28 31.75 -1.28
N SER A 399 -10.71 31.03 -0.25
CA SER A 399 -11.84 31.43 0.62
C SER A 399 -11.50 32.57 1.59
N CYS A 400 -10.22 32.83 1.86
CA CYS A 400 -9.74 33.87 2.78
C CYS A 400 -9.14 35.09 2.06
N LEU A 401 -9.03 35.03 0.73
CA LEU A 401 -8.61 36.19 -0.08
C LEU A 401 -9.83 37.11 -0.29
N PRO A 402 -9.67 38.45 -0.21
CA PRO A 402 -10.71 39.36 -0.63
C PRO A 402 -11.05 39.16 -2.11
N THR A 403 -12.29 39.26 -2.46
CA THR A 403 -12.89 38.97 -3.79
C THR A 403 -12.42 39.88 -4.94
N ALA A 404 -11.18 40.28 -4.99
CA ALA A 404 -10.63 41.12 -6.05
C ALA A 404 -9.44 40.41 -6.73
N GLY A 405 -9.71 39.84 -7.90
CA GLY A 405 -8.76 39.60 -9.00
C GLY A 405 -7.68 38.56 -8.76
N PHE A 406 -7.89 37.31 -9.24
CA PHE A 406 -6.81 36.34 -9.47
C PHE A 406 -6.01 36.70 -10.71
N LEU A 407 -4.90 37.43 -10.52
CA LEU A 407 -3.77 37.47 -11.44
C LEU A 407 -2.48 37.29 -10.66
N PRO A 408 -1.50 36.50 -11.13
CA PRO A 408 -0.29 36.21 -10.38
C PRO A 408 0.57 37.45 -10.20
N SER A 409 0.84 37.83 -8.97
CA SER A 409 1.81 38.90 -8.65
C SER A 409 3.24 38.38 -8.69
N ALA A 410 4.15 39.20 -9.13
CA ALA A 410 5.54 38.95 -9.46
C ALA A 410 6.41 38.35 -8.32
N PRO A 411 7.54 37.72 -8.65
CA PRO A 411 8.34 36.91 -7.73
C PRO A 411 9.19 37.75 -6.75
N VAL A 412 9.31 37.25 -5.54
CA VAL A 412 10.21 37.75 -4.48
C VAL A 412 11.65 37.27 -4.77
N PRO A 413 12.69 38.09 -4.59
CA PRO A 413 14.06 37.75 -4.98
C PRO A 413 14.71 36.67 -4.11
N SER A 414 15.39 35.72 -4.74
CA SER A 414 16.11 34.65 -4.10
C SER A 414 17.50 35.08 -3.62
N LEU A 415 17.84 34.78 -2.37
CA LEU A 415 19.19 34.84 -1.82
C LEU A 415 20.06 33.70 -2.38
N LYS A 416 21.16 34.06 -3.01
CA LYS A 416 22.16 33.14 -3.60
C LYS A 416 22.98 32.45 -2.50
N ARG A 417 23.08 31.11 -2.53
CA ARG A 417 24.09 30.33 -1.78
C ARG A 417 25.28 30.00 -2.66
N LYS A 418 26.47 30.20 -2.09
CA LYS A 418 27.77 29.80 -2.70
C LYS A 418 27.97 28.29 -2.55
N THR A 419 28.38 27.62 -3.62
CA THR A 419 28.88 26.24 -3.63
C THR A 419 30.39 26.25 -3.33
N MET A 420 30.84 25.40 -2.42
CA MET A 420 32.24 25.00 -2.26
C MET A 420 32.38 23.52 -2.51
N THR A 421 33.31 23.16 -3.36
CA THR A 421 33.77 21.81 -3.67
C THR A 421 34.93 21.42 -2.76
N SER A 422 34.96 20.21 -2.23
CA SER A 422 36.18 19.63 -1.62
C SER A 422 36.27 18.14 -1.90
N ASP A 423 37.41 17.73 -2.38
CA ASP A 423 37.83 16.38 -2.67
C ASP A 423 38.12 15.58 -1.39
N LEU A 424 37.64 14.35 -1.28
CA LEU A 424 38.04 13.42 -0.22
C LEU A 424 38.30 12.01 -0.75
N ALA A 425 39.41 11.44 -0.32
CA ALA A 425 39.99 10.17 -0.70
C ALA A 425 39.28 8.93 -0.10
N PRO A 426 39.45 7.73 -0.67
CA PRO A 426 38.73 6.52 -0.28
C PRO A 426 39.24 5.90 1.02
N ILE A 427 38.31 5.43 1.85
CA ILE A 427 38.56 4.75 3.14
C ILE A 427 38.74 3.24 2.91
N LYS A 428 39.84 2.71 3.47
CA LYS A 428 40.24 1.28 3.42
C LYS A 428 39.32 0.38 4.24
N SER A 429 39.05 -0.81 3.72
CA SER A 429 38.28 -1.89 4.32
C SER A 429 38.90 -2.41 5.63
N ASN A 430 38.10 -2.51 6.70
CA ASN A 430 38.50 -3.10 7.98
C ASN A 430 38.18 -4.61 8.04
N LYS A 431 39.11 -5.35 8.68
CA LYS A 431 39.08 -6.79 8.92
C LYS A 431 37.84 -7.25 9.72
N ILE A 432 37.29 -8.37 9.27
CA ILE A 432 36.18 -9.09 9.91
C ILE A 432 36.68 -9.76 11.20
N ILE A 433 36.11 -9.42 12.34
CA ILE A 433 36.29 -10.10 13.62
C ILE A 433 35.12 -11.08 13.78
N LYS A 434 35.41 -12.37 13.99
CA LYS A 434 34.42 -13.37 14.38
C LYS A 434 33.98 -13.10 15.82
N LEU A 435 32.70 -12.87 16.04
CA LEU A 435 32.09 -12.73 17.34
C LEU A 435 31.24 -13.96 17.65
N ASP A 436 31.29 -14.45 18.88
CA ASP A 436 30.42 -15.48 19.40
C ASP A 436 28.96 -15.00 19.46
N PRO A 437 27.97 -15.92 19.37
CA PRO A 437 26.55 -15.53 19.41
C PRO A 437 26.23 -14.77 20.71
N LEU A 438 25.62 -13.59 20.56
CA LEU A 438 25.26 -12.73 21.68
C LEU A 438 24.14 -13.39 22.51
N PRO A 439 24.21 -13.37 23.86
CA PRO A 439 23.13 -13.83 24.71
C PRO A 439 21.85 -13.02 24.45
N GLU A 440 20.70 -13.70 24.44
CA GLU A 440 19.41 -13.05 24.30
C GLU A 440 19.20 -12.06 25.45
N ALA A 441 19.03 -10.78 25.11
CA ALA A 441 18.59 -9.82 26.11
C ALA A 441 17.14 -10.17 26.51
N PRO A 442 16.81 -10.17 27.79
CA PRO A 442 15.46 -10.51 28.24
C PRO A 442 14.43 -9.56 27.59
N MET A 443 13.42 -10.16 26.94
CA MET A 443 12.27 -9.39 26.45
C MET A 443 11.56 -8.72 27.62
N SER A 444 11.14 -7.46 27.46
CA SER A 444 10.23 -6.85 28.42
C SER A 444 8.91 -7.65 28.48
N ASP A 445 8.27 -7.70 29.63
CA ASP A 445 7.02 -8.46 29.78
C ASP A 445 5.95 -7.97 28.81
N SER A 446 5.92 -6.70 28.52
CA SER A 446 5.06 -6.07 27.55
C SER A 446 5.28 -6.54 26.11
N MET A 447 6.52 -6.80 25.74
CA MET A 447 6.86 -7.33 24.42
C MET A 447 6.50 -8.80 24.32
N LYS A 448 6.63 -9.59 25.41
CA LYS A 448 6.18 -10.97 25.48
C LYS A 448 4.67 -11.09 25.27
N GLU A 449 3.89 -10.21 25.90
CA GLU A 449 2.43 -10.17 25.77
C GLU A 449 2.01 -9.83 24.32
N THR A 450 2.60 -8.79 23.72
CA THR A 450 2.33 -8.41 22.32
C THR A 450 2.67 -9.55 21.37
N TRP A 451 3.82 -10.21 21.58
CA TRP A 451 4.25 -11.35 20.78
C TRP A 451 3.31 -12.54 20.93
N ALA A 452 2.85 -12.84 22.15
CA ALA A 452 1.86 -13.89 22.39
C ALA A 452 0.54 -13.61 21.65
N ARG A 453 0.07 -12.37 21.62
CA ARG A 453 -1.13 -11.94 20.86
C ARG A 453 -0.95 -12.16 19.36
N ILE A 454 0.18 -11.74 18.79
CA ILE A 454 0.50 -11.94 17.37
C ILE A 454 0.50 -13.44 17.03
N LYS A 455 1.18 -14.27 17.87
CA LYS A 455 1.23 -15.72 17.65
C LYS A 455 -0.12 -16.40 17.83
N ALA A 456 -0.97 -15.92 18.72
CA ALA A 456 -2.33 -16.42 18.87
C ALA A 456 -3.18 -16.11 17.61
N ALA A 457 -3.08 -14.89 17.06
CA ALA A 457 -3.78 -14.52 15.84
C ALA A 457 -3.27 -15.31 14.61
N GLU A 458 -1.96 -15.50 14.46
CA GLU A 458 -1.39 -16.33 13.39
C GLU A 458 -1.89 -17.79 13.48
N ARG A 459 -1.94 -18.38 14.70
CA ARG A 459 -2.47 -19.74 14.91
C ARG A 459 -3.95 -19.83 14.57
N ALA A 460 -4.74 -18.83 14.92
CA ALA A 460 -6.17 -18.79 14.60
C ALA A 460 -6.41 -18.77 13.09
N ILE A 461 -5.66 -17.95 12.35
CA ILE A 461 -5.73 -17.90 10.87
C ILE A 461 -5.33 -19.26 10.28
N SER A 462 -4.20 -19.83 10.72
CA SER A 462 -3.74 -21.13 10.23
C SER A 462 -4.76 -22.24 10.51
N ALA A 463 -5.35 -22.26 11.70
CA ALA A 463 -6.37 -23.26 12.06
C ALA A 463 -7.64 -23.14 11.19
N GLU A 464 -8.03 -21.92 10.84
CA GLU A 464 -9.18 -21.71 9.95
C GLU A 464 -8.86 -22.12 8.50
N GLU A 465 -7.67 -21.79 8.00
CA GLU A 465 -7.21 -22.26 6.69
C GLU A 465 -7.16 -23.78 6.64
N ASP A 466 -6.65 -24.43 7.69
CA ASP A 466 -6.61 -25.89 7.81
C ASP A 466 -8.01 -26.51 7.82
N ALA A 467 -8.96 -25.89 8.49
CA ALA A 467 -10.35 -26.34 8.52
C ALA A 467 -11.01 -26.23 7.13
N VAL A 468 -10.78 -25.11 6.41
CA VAL A 468 -11.27 -24.93 5.04
C VAL A 468 -10.63 -25.94 4.10
N PHE A 469 -9.32 -26.13 4.22
CA PHE A 469 -8.57 -27.09 3.43
C PHE A 469 -9.11 -28.51 3.61
N SER A 470 -9.27 -28.95 4.88
CA SER A 470 -9.80 -30.26 5.21
C SER A 470 -11.20 -30.47 4.65
N ASN A 471 -12.04 -29.45 4.71
CA ASN A 471 -13.40 -29.51 4.19
C ASN A 471 -13.40 -29.62 2.64
N VAL A 472 -12.59 -28.84 1.95
CA VAL A 472 -12.42 -28.95 0.49
C VAL A 472 -11.90 -30.33 0.11
N GLN A 473 -10.89 -30.83 0.82
CA GLN A 473 -10.30 -32.14 0.56
C GLN A 473 -11.30 -33.29 0.78
N ASN A 474 -12.09 -33.22 1.85
CA ASN A 474 -13.12 -34.21 2.12
C ASN A 474 -14.17 -34.26 1.00
N ASN A 475 -14.65 -33.11 0.55
CA ASN A 475 -15.62 -33.02 -0.55
C ASN A 475 -15.02 -33.48 -1.90
N LEU A 476 -13.75 -33.19 -2.15
CA LEU A 476 -13.06 -33.69 -3.33
C LEU A 476 -12.89 -35.21 -3.30
N ASN A 477 -12.53 -35.78 -2.15
CA ASN A 477 -12.38 -37.21 -1.95
C ASN A 477 -13.71 -37.97 -2.09
N MET A 478 -14.82 -37.36 -1.66
CA MET A 478 -16.16 -37.94 -1.81
C MET A 478 -16.54 -38.13 -3.30
N LEU A 479 -16.10 -37.21 -4.16
CA LEU A 479 -16.38 -37.25 -5.60
C LEU A 479 -15.25 -37.88 -6.42
N LEU A 480 -14.20 -38.39 -5.76
CA LEU A 480 -13.07 -38.99 -6.43
C LEU A 480 -13.46 -40.32 -7.11
N GLY A 481 -13.29 -40.39 -8.40
CA GLY A 481 -13.69 -41.56 -9.19
C GLY A 481 -15.15 -41.56 -9.62
N GLU A 482 -15.92 -40.55 -9.24
CA GLU A 482 -17.31 -40.35 -9.66
C GLU A 482 -17.41 -39.20 -10.67
N CYS A 483 -18.38 -39.27 -11.58
CA CYS A 483 -18.69 -38.17 -12.47
C CYS A 483 -19.49 -37.10 -11.70
N ALA A 484 -18.89 -35.98 -11.40
CA ALA A 484 -19.52 -34.89 -10.62
C ALA A 484 -20.84 -34.39 -11.25
N ALA A 485 -20.95 -34.37 -12.59
CA ALA A 485 -22.20 -34.00 -13.26
C ALA A 485 -23.31 -34.99 -13.01
N CYS A 486 -23.04 -36.29 -13.15
CA CYS A 486 -24.03 -37.35 -12.89
C CYS A 486 -24.42 -37.39 -11.41
N PHE A 487 -23.45 -37.27 -10.51
CA PHE A 487 -23.71 -37.22 -9.06
C PHE A 487 -24.71 -36.11 -8.70
N TRP A 488 -24.54 -34.91 -9.25
CA TRP A 488 -25.42 -33.78 -8.97
C TRP A 488 -26.77 -33.85 -9.72
N MET A 489 -26.84 -34.52 -10.86
CA MET A 489 -28.08 -34.69 -11.63
C MET A 489 -28.93 -35.81 -11.02
N GLU A 490 -28.34 -36.90 -10.55
CA GLU A 490 -29.06 -38.04 -9.93
C GLU A 490 -29.77 -37.65 -8.64
N GLN A 491 -29.22 -36.75 -7.83
CA GLN A 491 -29.88 -36.25 -6.62
C GLN A 491 -31.15 -35.46 -6.91
N HIS A 492 -31.38 -35.01 -8.13
CA HIS A 492 -32.51 -34.15 -8.49
C HIS A 492 -33.50 -34.79 -9.51
N THR A 493 -33.15 -35.90 -10.09
CA THR A 493 -34.02 -36.62 -11.03
C THR A 493 -34.20 -38.07 -10.57
N SER A 494 -35.34 -38.35 -9.95
CA SER A 494 -35.73 -39.69 -9.55
C SER A 494 -36.10 -40.55 -10.77
N SER A 495 -35.18 -40.86 -11.64
CA SER A 495 -35.26 -42.03 -12.53
C SER A 495 -34.06 -42.10 -13.49
N VAL A 496 -33.43 -43.28 -13.49
CA VAL A 496 -32.77 -43.91 -14.61
C VAL A 496 -31.49 -43.28 -15.13
N TYR A 497 -30.38 -43.41 -14.39
CA TYR A 497 -29.06 -43.55 -14.96
C TYR A 497 -28.15 -44.32 -14.01
N GLN A 498 -28.29 -45.62 -13.93
CA GLN A 498 -27.22 -46.52 -13.47
C GLN A 498 -26.28 -46.76 -14.69
N GLU A 499 -25.44 -45.78 -14.99
CA GLU A 499 -24.28 -46.01 -15.84
C GLU A 499 -23.08 -46.39 -14.98
N GLU A 500 -22.26 -47.33 -15.47
CA GLU A 500 -20.98 -47.70 -14.86
C GLU A 500 -20.14 -46.47 -14.55
N ARG A 501 -19.31 -46.51 -13.49
CA ARG A 501 -18.37 -45.44 -13.12
C ARG A 501 -17.60 -44.94 -14.34
N HIS A 502 -17.70 -43.67 -14.66
CA HIS A 502 -17.09 -43.09 -15.84
C HIS A 502 -16.47 -41.71 -15.55
N GLU A 503 -15.48 -41.37 -16.34
CA GLU A 503 -14.88 -40.04 -16.29
C GLU A 503 -15.84 -39.00 -16.88
N PHE A 504 -15.79 -37.74 -16.34
CA PHE A 504 -16.63 -36.65 -16.84
C PHE A 504 -16.55 -36.42 -18.36
N LYS A 505 -15.37 -36.59 -19.00
CA LYS A 505 -15.20 -36.47 -20.44
C LYS A 505 -15.97 -37.53 -21.27
N LYS A 506 -16.24 -38.68 -20.69
CA LYS A 506 -17.02 -39.78 -21.32
C LYS A 506 -18.51 -39.70 -20.98
N CYS A 507 -18.89 -38.73 -20.16
CA CYS A 507 -20.26 -38.53 -19.70
C CYS A 507 -21.17 -38.07 -20.86
N ARG A 508 -22.35 -38.66 -20.99
CA ARG A 508 -23.37 -38.21 -21.95
C ARG A 508 -23.78 -36.78 -21.77
N PHE A 509 -23.78 -36.28 -20.51
CA PHE A 509 -23.98 -34.87 -20.20
C PHE A 509 -22.94 -34.00 -20.93
N HIS A 510 -21.65 -34.35 -20.89
CA HIS A 510 -20.60 -33.61 -21.57
C HIS A 510 -20.75 -33.60 -23.10
N GLN A 511 -21.38 -34.66 -23.68
CA GLN A 511 -21.63 -34.80 -25.11
C GLN A 511 -22.95 -34.16 -25.56
N SER A 512 -23.79 -33.71 -24.65
CA SER A 512 -25.09 -33.09 -24.92
C SER A 512 -24.99 -31.57 -25.15
N ALA A 513 -26.12 -30.94 -25.52
CA ALA A 513 -26.24 -29.49 -25.61
C ALA A 513 -25.87 -28.78 -24.27
N SER A 514 -26.22 -29.40 -23.13
CA SER A 514 -25.82 -28.92 -21.81
C SER A 514 -24.30 -28.94 -21.61
N GLY A 515 -23.60 -29.88 -22.23
CA GLY A 515 -22.14 -29.93 -22.26
C GLY A 515 -21.53 -28.78 -23.04
N ALA A 516 -22.14 -28.33 -24.13
CA ALA A 516 -21.71 -27.14 -24.86
C ALA A 516 -21.82 -25.88 -24.01
N ASP A 517 -22.89 -25.75 -23.20
CA ASP A 517 -23.07 -24.66 -22.27
C ASP A 517 -22.07 -24.70 -21.10
N TYR A 518 -21.72 -25.89 -20.62
CA TYR A 518 -20.66 -26.09 -19.66
C TYR A 518 -19.29 -25.66 -20.20
N ILE A 519 -18.96 -26.01 -21.44
CA ILE A 519 -17.69 -25.59 -22.07
C ILE A 519 -17.64 -24.06 -22.18
N ARG A 520 -18.77 -23.42 -22.56
CA ARG A 520 -18.90 -21.95 -22.61
C ARG A 520 -18.72 -21.35 -21.23
N PHE A 521 -19.36 -21.89 -20.20
CA PHE A 521 -19.19 -21.49 -18.81
C PHE A 521 -17.72 -21.56 -18.39
N LYS A 522 -17.06 -22.69 -18.60
CA LYS A 522 -15.65 -22.89 -18.25
C LYS A 522 -14.74 -21.86 -18.91
N SER A 523 -14.98 -21.52 -20.18
CA SER A 523 -14.18 -20.54 -20.94
C SER A 523 -14.33 -19.10 -20.45
N ARG A 524 -15.39 -18.79 -19.70
CA ARG A 524 -15.66 -17.46 -19.14
C ARG A 524 -15.10 -17.24 -17.75
N ILE A 525 -14.55 -18.26 -17.10
CA ILE A 525 -13.88 -18.10 -15.80
C ILE A 525 -12.48 -17.54 -16.04
N HIS A 526 -12.30 -16.28 -15.68
CA HIS A 526 -11.01 -15.60 -15.73
C HIS A 526 -10.49 -15.37 -14.33
N TYR A 527 -9.42 -16.06 -13.98
CA TYR A 527 -8.77 -15.89 -12.68
C TYR A 527 -7.96 -14.61 -12.67
N ASP A 528 -8.20 -13.75 -11.67
CA ASP A 528 -7.33 -12.61 -11.42
C ASP A 528 -5.97 -13.12 -10.93
N THR A 529 -4.96 -13.04 -11.79
CA THR A 529 -3.60 -13.53 -11.51
C THR A 529 -2.92 -12.83 -10.33
N ARG A 530 -3.40 -11.62 -9.96
CA ARG A 530 -2.95 -10.91 -8.77
C ARG A 530 -3.46 -11.55 -7.48
N ILE A 531 -4.63 -12.18 -7.58
CA ILE A 531 -5.35 -12.82 -6.48
C ILE A 531 -4.98 -14.30 -6.38
N HIS A 532 -4.86 -14.97 -7.52
CA HIS A 532 -4.65 -16.40 -7.61
C HIS A 532 -3.26 -16.74 -8.13
N ARG A 533 -2.22 -16.31 -7.41
CA ARG A 533 -0.82 -16.57 -7.80
C ARG A 533 -0.45 -18.04 -7.95
N LYS A 534 -1.26 -18.94 -7.37
CA LYS A 534 -1.02 -20.39 -7.38
C LYS A 534 -2.36 -21.14 -7.43
N ILE A 535 -2.88 -21.40 -8.61
CA ILE A 535 -4.04 -22.27 -8.83
C ILE A 535 -3.58 -23.54 -9.52
N CYS A 536 -4.09 -24.69 -9.09
CA CYS A 536 -3.94 -25.91 -9.86
C CYS A 536 -4.83 -25.81 -11.10
N PHE A 537 -4.25 -25.78 -12.31
CA PHE A 537 -4.99 -25.70 -13.57
C PHE A 537 -5.81 -26.97 -13.90
N ILE A 538 -5.64 -28.05 -13.12
CA ILE A 538 -6.36 -29.31 -13.30
C ILE A 538 -7.64 -29.32 -12.46
N CYS A 539 -7.53 -29.08 -11.15
CA CYS A 539 -8.69 -29.09 -10.25
C CYS A 539 -9.25 -27.71 -9.94
N HIS A 540 -8.60 -26.65 -10.37
CA HIS A 540 -8.96 -25.25 -10.11
C HIS A 540 -8.96 -24.84 -8.62
N VAL A 541 -8.36 -25.65 -7.76
CA VAL A 541 -8.20 -25.30 -6.33
C VAL A 541 -7.02 -24.34 -6.18
N PRO A 542 -7.18 -23.22 -5.48
CA PRO A 542 -6.06 -22.38 -5.06
C PRO A 542 -5.10 -23.18 -4.19
N ASN A 543 -3.81 -22.98 -4.35
CA ASN A 543 -2.81 -23.67 -3.55
C ASN A 543 -2.83 -23.14 -2.11
N PHE A 544 -3.33 -23.94 -1.20
CA PHE A 544 -3.21 -23.71 0.25
C PHE A 544 -1.81 -24.16 0.71
N GLY A 545 -0.76 -23.39 0.32
CA GLY A 545 0.62 -23.64 0.73
C GLY A 545 1.00 -25.12 0.71
N ASP A 546 1.38 -25.67 -0.42
CA ASP A 546 1.92 -27.03 -0.62
C ASP A 546 1.15 -28.24 -0.04
N LYS A 547 -0.03 -28.02 0.56
CA LYS A 547 -0.81 -29.07 1.25
C LYS A 547 -1.66 -29.95 0.33
N LEU A 548 -2.16 -29.43 -0.79
CA LEU A 548 -3.02 -30.21 -1.72
C LEU A 548 -2.25 -30.91 -2.83
N HIS A 549 -1.21 -30.27 -3.33
CA HIS A 549 -0.43 -30.79 -4.44
C HIS A 549 1.06 -30.58 -4.14
N THR A 550 1.79 -31.67 -4.04
CA THR A 550 3.23 -31.65 -3.76
C THR A 550 4.09 -31.16 -4.92
N THR A 551 3.52 -30.87 -6.08
CA THR A 551 4.32 -30.51 -7.24
C THR A 551 3.65 -29.49 -8.17
N PHE A 552 4.36 -28.41 -8.45
CA PHE A 552 4.30 -27.70 -9.72
C PHE A 552 4.93 -28.53 -10.85
N GLY A 553 4.63 -29.82 -10.90
CA GLY A 553 5.14 -30.75 -11.89
C GLY A 553 4.00 -31.27 -12.73
N GLY A 554 3.89 -30.79 -13.94
CA GLY A 554 3.12 -31.30 -15.08
C GLY A 554 1.68 -31.80 -14.86
N PRO A 555 0.91 -31.94 -15.95
CA PRO A 555 -0.52 -32.31 -15.91
C PRO A 555 -0.84 -33.67 -15.27
N SER A 556 0.15 -34.50 -14.97
CA SER A 556 -0.05 -35.89 -14.54
C SER A 556 -0.16 -36.13 -13.03
N SER A 557 -0.07 -35.10 -12.18
CA SER A 557 0.01 -35.29 -10.71
C SER A 557 -1.25 -34.92 -9.92
N CYS A 558 -2.26 -34.27 -10.51
CA CYS A 558 -3.49 -33.94 -9.80
C CYS A 558 -4.56 -35.02 -10.04
N GLN A 559 -5.02 -35.64 -8.94
CA GLN A 559 -6.07 -36.68 -9.00
C GLN A 559 -7.50 -36.12 -9.07
N TYR A 560 -7.70 -34.81 -8.87
CA TYR A 560 -9.03 -34.18 -8.75
C TYR A 560 -9.49 -33.50 -10.03
N LEU A 561 -9.26 -34.16 -11.17
CA LEU A 561 -9.68 -33.64 -12.48
C LEU A 561 -11.21 -33.62 -12.59
N ASP A 562 -11.74 -32.52 -13.14
CA ASP A 562 -13.15 -32.35 -13.53
C ASP A 562 -14.17 -32.59 -12.38
N ILE A 563 -13.84 -32.18 -11.14
CA ILE A 563 -14.75 -32.25 -10.00
C ILE A 563 -15.37 -30.87 -9.70
N ILE A 564 -14.56 -29.85 -9.47
CA ILE A 564 -15.03 -28.55 -8.98
C ILE A 564 -15.87 -27.82 -10.00
N LEU A 565 -15.40 -27.68 -11.24
CA LEU A 565 -16.12 -26.88 -12.23
C LEU A 565 -17.45 -27.51 -12.66
N PRO A 566 -17.55 -28.84 -12.88
CA PRO A 566 -18.84 -29.47 -13.09
C PRO A 566 -19.80 -29.30 -11.90
N THR A 567 -19.31 -29.43 -10.67
CA THR A 567 -20.11 -29.18 -9.45
C THR A 567 -20.65 -27.76 -9.42
N LEU A 568 -19.82 -26.76 -9.69
CA LEU A 568 -20.23 -25.35 -9.73
C LEU A 568 -21.25 -25.06 -10.83
N TYR A 569 -21.07 -25.65 -12.01
CA TYR A 569 -22.02 -25.54 -13.11
C TYR A 569 -23.37 -26.14 -12.76
N CYS A 570 -23.40 -27.41 -12.33
CA CYS A 570 -24.62 -28.10 -11.93
C CYS A 570 -25.32 -27.42 -10.74
N GLY A 571 -24.55 -26.95 -9.75
CA GLY A 571 -25.07 -26.17 -8.64
C GLY A 571 -25.74 -24.87 -9.08
N TYR A 572 -25.17 -24.15 -10.03
CA TYR A 572 -25.81 -22.96 -10.59
C TYR A 572 -27.09 -23.31 -11.36
N VAL A 573 -27.05 -24.29 -12.24
CA VAL A 573 -28.22 -24.67 -13.06
C VAL A 573 -29.39 -25.13 -12.18
N ASN A 574 -29.12 -25.91 -11.13
CA ASN A 574 -30.16 -26.54 -10.31
C ASN A 574 -30.57 -25.71 -9.08
N LYS A 575 -29.68 -24.85 -8.55
CA LYS A 575 -29.87 -24.14 -7.25
C LYS A 575 -29.52 -22.66 -7.32
N LYS A 576 -29.70 -22.03 -8.48
CA LYS A 576 -29.34 -20.61 -8.70
C LYS A 576 -29.90 -19.69 -7.61
N GLU A 577 -31.19 -19.77 -7.31
CA GLU A 577 -31.85 -18.89 -6.34
C GLU A 577 -31.28 -19.05 -4.92
N ALA A 578 -30.95 -20.28 -4.54
CA ALA A 578 -30.33 -20.56 -3.26
C ALA A 578 -28.90 -20.01 -3.17
N LEU A 579 -28.12 -20.10 -4.23
CA LEU A 579 -26.80 -19.51 -4.33
C LEU A 579 -26.87 -17.99 -4.30
N GLU A 580 -27.78 -17.38 -5.04
CA GLU A 580 -28.01 -15.92 -5.04
C GLU A 580 -28.37 -15.41 -3.64
N LYS A 581 -29.21 -16.16 -2.90
CA LYS A 581 -29.58 -15.84 -1.53
C LYS A 581 -28.39 -15.94 -0.57
N GLU A 582 -27.59 -17.02 -0.68
CA GLU A 582 -26.43 -17.25 0.20
C GLU A 582 -25.35 -16.17 0.06
N PHE A 583 -25.10 -15.70 -1.16
CA PHE A 583 -24.10 -14.68 -1.43
C PHE A 583 -24.64 -13.23 -1.44
N GLY A 584 -25.96 -13.06 -1.33
CA GLY A 584 -26.60 -11.74 -1.40
C GLY A 584 -26.44 -11.06 -2.77
N LEU A 585 -26.32 -11.87 -3.83
CA LEU A 585 -26.06 -11.43 -5.21
C LEU A 585 -27.19 -11.89 -6.13
N LYS A 586 -27.29 -11.24 -7.29
CA LYS A 586 -28.12 -11.70 -8.41
C LYS A 586 -27.27 -11.78 -9.67
N TRP A 587 -27.36 -12.90 -10.37
CA TRP A 587 -26.69 -13.08 -11.66
C TRP A 587 -27.71 -13.12 -12.79
N TRP A 588 -27.60 -12.24 -13.77
CA TRP A 588 -28.48 -12.20 -14.93
C TRP A 588 -28.29 -13.38 -15.88
N GLY A 589 -27.15 -14.10 -15.78
CA GLY A 589 -26.82 -15.27 -16.56
C GLY A 589 -25.58 -15.99 -16.05
N ILE A 590 -25.33 -17.19 -16.61
CA ILE A 590 -24.21 -18.05 -16.22
C ILE A 590 -22.84 -17.41 -16.51
N GLU A 591 -22.75 -16.53 -17.50
CA GLU A 591 -21.50 -15.81 -17.81
C GLU A 591 -21.09 -14.87 -16.70
N GLN A 592 -22.06 -14.19 -16.09
CA GLN A 592 -21.80 -13.29 -14.96
C GLN A 592 -21.41 -14.07 -13.70
N TYR A 593 -22.05 -15.24 -13.48
CA TYR A 593 -21.64 -16.15 -12.41
C TYR A 593 -20.21 -16.68 -12.65
N ALA A 594 -19.88 -17.09 -13.87
CA ALA A 594 -18.54 -17.55 -14.23
C ALA A 594 -17.47 -16.46 -13.98
N HIS A 595 -17.76 -15.23 -14.37
CA HIS A 595 -16.87 -14.09 -14.12
C HIS A 595 -16.67 -13.84 -12.61
N TRP A 596 -17.76 -13.88 -11.82
CA TRP A 596 -17.70 -13.74 -10.37
C TRP A 596 -16.87 -14.84 -9.70
N LEU A 597 -16.94 -16.08 -10.17
CA LEU A 597 -16.13 -17.20 -9.65
C LEU A 597 -14.62 -16.94 -9.75
N GLY A 598 -14.17 -16.23 -10.78
CA GLY A 598 -12.77 -15.85 -10.94
C GLY A 598 -12.28 -14.80 -9.97
N GLY A 599 -13.16 -14.15 -9.21
CA GLY A 599 -12.88 -13.09 -8.24
C GLY A 599 -12.73 -13.58 -6.80
N LYS A 600 -12.65 -12.63 -5.88
CA LYS A 600 -12.61 -12.84 -4.42
C LYS A 600 -13.87 -12.35 -3.74
N LEU A 601 -14.25 -12.96 -2.61
CA LEU A 601 -15.26 -12.42 -1.70
C LEU A 601 -14.76 -11.14 -1.00
N VAL A 602 -15.65 -10.14 -0.90
CA VAL A 602 -15.34 -8.82 -0.33
C VAL A 602 -15.40 -8.80 1.21
N LYS A 603 -15.81 -9.89 1.91
CA LYS A 603 -16.01 -9.92 3.38
C LYS A 603 -15.44 -11.17 4.04
N PRO A 604 -15.19 -11.09 5.36
CA PRO A 604 -14.05 -10.59 6.12
C PRO A 604 -12.81 -11.49 6.04
N LYS A 605 -12.87 -12.61 5.31
CA LYS A 605 -11.73 -13.51 5.04
C LYS A 605 -11.79 -13.87 3.57
N GLU A 606 -10.93 -13.24 2.80
CA GLU A 606 -10.92 -13.30 1.34
C GLU A 606 -10.64 -14.70 0.83
N ARG A 607 -11.68 -15.50 0.76
CA ARG A 607 -11.65 -16.78 0.04
C ARG A 607 -11.91 -16.55 -1.43
N SER A 608 -11.35 -17.42 -2.27
CA SER A 608 -11.75 -17.52 -3.66
C SER A 608 -13.26 -17.70 -3.75
N ASN A 609 -13.95 -16.90 -4.57
CA ASN A 609 -15.39 -17.08 -4.82
C ASN A 609 -15.69 -18.50 -5.29
N LEU A 610 -14.79 -19.08 -6.09
CA LEU A 610 -14.89 -20.44 -6.58
C LEU A 610 -14.95 -21.47 -5.44
N ILE A 611 -14.02 -21.39 -4.48
CA ILE A 611 -13.99 -22.31 -3.33
C ILE A 611 -15.19 -22.07 -2.41
N SER A 612 -15.58 -20.83 -2.21
CA SER A 612 -16.74 -20.51 -1.37
C SER A 612 -18.04 -21.05 -1.99
N ALA A 613 -18.23 -20.88 -3.29
CA ALA A 613 -19.37 -21.45 -4.02
C ALA A 613 -19.37 -23.00 -3.97
N TYR A 614 -18.19 -23.61 -4.18
CA TYR A 614 -18.04 -25.05 -4.11
C TYR A 614 -18.43 -25.61 -2.74
N LEU A 615 -17.92 -25.00 -1.65
CA LEU A 615 -18.26 -25.41 -0.30
C LEU A 615 -19.76 -25.19 0.04
N VAL A 616 -20.36 -24.11 -0.42
CA VAL A 616 -21.80 -23.85 -0.24
C VAL A 616 -22.62 -24.95 -0.93
N ILE A 617 -22.27 -25.27 -2.18
CA ILE A 617 -22.97 -26.33 -2.91
C ILE A 617 -22.82 -27.66 -2.19
N CYS A 618 -21.60 -28.05 -1.82
CA CYS A 618 -21.35 -29.34 -1.20
C CYS A 618 -21.91 -29.49 0.23
N ASN A 619 -21.92 -28.41 1.04
CA ASN A 619 -22.23 -28.51 2.46
C ASN A 619 -23.62 -28.01 2.85
N LYS A 620 -24.24 -27.15 2.04
CA LYS A 620 -25.52 -26.51 2.38
C LYS A 620 -26.65 -26.80 1.39
N LEU A 621 -26.33 -27.12 0.15
CA LEU A 621 -27.33 -27.30 -0.89
C LEU A 621 -27.49 -28.77 -1.32
N MET A 622 -26.68 -29.66 -0.74
CA MET A 622 -26.93 -31.09 -0.69
C MET A 622 -28.03 -31.37 0.32
#